data_bef5322ad23ad21d9971593e03796c85
#
_entry.id   bef5322ad23ad21d9971593e03796c85
#
_cell.length_a   1.000
_cell.length_b   1.000
_cell.length_c   1.000
_cell.angle_alpha   90.00
_cell.angle_beta   90.00
_cell.angle_gamma   90.00
#
_symmetry.space_group_name_H-M   'P 1'
#
loop_
_entity.id
_entity.type
_entity.pdbx_description
1 polymer ?
#
loop_
_entity_poly.entity_id
_entity_poly.type
_entity_poly.pdbx_seq_one_letter_code
_entity_poly.pdbx_strand_id
1 'polypeptide(L)'
;TTRGDPESPLRWTCKSVRKLSEELQRQGHTASHRMVAELLHEMGYSLQANQKTLEGSGHPDRSAQFEHLNRAIQLRLSLGEPVISVDTKKKELIGPCKSGGRELRPRKDPERVSVHDFLIPELGRASPYGVYDIGRNDAWVSVGTDHDTASFAVESIRRWWRRMGKPAYPQA
;
A
#
# COMPACT_ATOMS: atom_id res chain seq x y z
N THR A 1 -25.62 3.74 -6.45
CA THR A 1 -26.29 2.48 -6.85
C THR A 1 -26.38 1.57 -5.63
N THR A 2 -27.58 1.19 -5.28
CA THR A 2 -27.82 0.15 -4.27
C THR A 2 -27.48 -1.20 -4.93
N ARG A 3 -26.72 -2.02 -4.23
CA ARG A 3 -26.33 -3.36 -4.67
C ARG A 3 -26.94 -4.37 -3.71
N GLY A 4 -27.15 -5.57 -4.18
CA GLY A 4 -27.66 -6.69 -3.40
C GLY A 4 -27.78 -7.92 -4.28
N ASP A 5 -27.80 -9.08 -3.67
CA ASP A 5 -28.11 -10.33 -4.32
C ASP A 5 -29.62 -10.41 -4.52
N PRO A 6 -30.12 -10.71 -5.74
CA PRO A 6 -31.54 -10.88 -5.97
C PRO A 6 -32.23 -11.98 -5.11
N GLU A 7 -31.45 -12.97 -4.70
CA GLU A 7 -31.89 -14.09 -3.87
C GLU A 7 -31.68 -13.87 -2.36
N SER A 8 -31.05 -12.76 -1.97
CA SER A 8 -30.78 -12.42 -0.58
C SER A 8 -31.46 -11.10 -0.18
N PRO A 9 -32.08 -10.99 1.00
CA PRO A 9 -32.60 -9.74 1.52
C PRO A 9 -31.50 -8.72 1.83
N LEU A 10 -30.23 -9.16 1.88
CA LEU A 10 -29.10 -8.32 2.20
C LEU A 10 -28.81 -7.34 1.05
N ARG A 11 -28.85 -6.06 1.37
CA ARG A 11 -28.57 -4.98 0.42
C ARG A 11 -27.49 -4.05 0.99
N TRP A 12 -26.71 -3.44 0.10
CA TRP A 12 -25.71 -2.44 0.47
C TRP A 12 -25.69 -1.31 -0.55
N THR A 13 -25.16 -0.16 -0.16
CA THR A 13 -25.08 1.01 -1.02
C THR A 13 -23.72 1.69 -0.89
N CYS A 14 -23.21 2.20 -2.02
CA CYS A 14 -22.04 3.08 -2.07
C CYS A 14 -22.42 4.56 -2.03
N LYS A 15 -23.71 4.90 -1.88
CA LYS A 15 -24.14 6.30 -1.76
C LYS A 15 -23.82 6.83 -0.36
N SER A 16 -23.39 8.07 -0.30
CA SER A 16 -23.24 8.76 1.00
C SER A 16 -24.61 8.99 1.64
N VAL A 17 -24.64 9.09 2.96
CA VAL A 17 -25.87 9.40 3.71
C VAL A 17 -26.53 10.71 3.28
N ARG A 18 -25.74 11.69 2.78
CA ARG A 18 -26.28 12.93 2.20
C ARG A 18 -27.06 12.65 0.91
N LYS A 19 -26.48 11.89 -0.01
CA LYS A 19 -27.17 11.49 -1.26
C LYS A 19 -28.40 10.63 -1.01
N LEU A 20 -28.38 9.80 0.03
CA LEU A 20 -29.56 9.03 0.45
C LEU A 20 -30.64 9.96 1.00
N SER A 21 -30.29 10.95 1.83
CA SER A 21 -31.21 11.97 2.34
C SER A 21 -31.85 12.77 1.20
N GLU A 22 -31.05 13.25 0.23
CA GLU A 22 -31.56 13.98 -0.95
C GLU A 22 -32.52 13.12 -1.78
N GLU A 23 -32.28 11.84 -1.91
CA GLU A 23 -33.13 10.91 -2.63
C GLU A 23 -34.46 10.70 -1.90
N LEU A 24 -34.41 10.51 -0.59
CA LEU A 24 -35.63 10.40 0.24
C LEU A 24 -36.47 11.68 0.19
N GLN A 25 -35.83 12.85 0.21
CA GLN A 25 -36.51 14.14 0.06
C GLN A 25 -37.20 14.26 -1.30
N ARG A 26 -36.56 13.79 -2.39
CA ARG A 26 -37.20 13.76 -3.71
C ARG A 26 -38.42 12.82 -3.78
N GLN A 27 -38.45 11.81 -2.93
CA GLN A 27 -39.57 10.89 -2.78
C GLN A 27 -40.65 11.40 -1.80
N GLY A 28 -40.50 12.62 -1.26
CA GLY A 28 -41.46 13.25 -0.36
C GLY A 28 -41.24 12.97 1.15
N HIS A 29 -40.10 12.35 1.51
CA HIS A 29 -39.77 12.06 2.91
C HIS A 29 -38.87 13.14 3.49
N THR A 30 -39.24 13.73 4.59
CA THR A 30 -38.39 14.66 5.36
C THR A 30 -37.39 13.88 6.22
N ALA A 31 -36.23 13.55 5.62
CA ALA A 31 -35.17 12.85 6.31
C ALA A 31 -33.86 13.64 6.22
N SER A 32 -33.27 14.00 7.37
CA SER A 32 -31.91 14.57 7.40
C SER A 32 -30.86 13.49 7.21
N HIS A 33 -29.69 13.87 6.75
CA HIS A 33 -28.57 12.92 6.60
C HIS A 33 -28.16 12.27 7.93
N ARG A 34 -28.39 12.94 9.08
CA ARG A 34 -28.16 12.41 10.43
C ARG A 34 -29.17 11.32 10.75
N MET A 35 -30.44 11.59 10.52
CA MET A 35 -31.50 10.59 10.68
C MET A 35 -31.27 9.36 9.81
N VAL A 36 -30.85 9.54 8.54
CA VAL A 36 -30.50 8.44 7.64
C VAL A 36 -29.34 7.60 8.18
N ALA A 37 -28.33 8.21 8.80
CA ALA A 37 -27.22 7.50 9.41
C ALA A 37 -27.66 6.69 10.63
N GLU A 38 -28.50 7.27 11.48
CA GLU A 38 -29.07 6.62 12.67
C GLU A 38 -29.93 5.41 12.27
N LEU A 39 -30.83 5.59 11.31
CA LEU A 39 -31.67 4.50 10.78
C LEU A 39 -30.84 3.36 10.20
N LEU A 40 -29.80 3.68 9.42
CA LEU A 40 -28.92 2.65 8.90
C LEU A 40 -28.24 1.88 10.02
N HIS A 41 -27.83 2.56 11.07
CA HIS A 41 -27.20 1.93 12.24
C HIS A 41 -28.18 1.02 12.99
N GLU A 42 -29.41 1.48 13.23
CA GLU A 42 -30.49 0.68 13.82
C GLU A 42 -30.83 -0.56 12.98
N MET A 43 -30.73 -0.44 11.65
CA MET A 43 -30.91 -1.57 10.73
C MET A 43 -29.68 -2.50 10.65
N GLY A 44 -28.64 -2.28 11.47
CA GLY A 44 -27.43 -3.11 11.51
C GLY A 44 -26.41 -2.81 10.45
N TYR A 45 -26.52 -1.66 9.73
CA TYR A 45 -25.52 -1.25 8.75
C TYR A 45 -24.45 -0.40 9.39
N SER A 46 -23.21 -0.60 8.97
CA SER A 46 -22.07 0.24 9.34
C SER A 46 -21.14 0.45 8.16
N LEU A 47 -20.26 1.46 8.23
CA LEU A 47 -19.23 1.66 7.23
C LEU A 47 -18.18 0.56 7.35
N GLN A 48 -18.06 -0.25 6.29
CA GLN A 48 -17.10 -1.34 6.21
C GLN A 48 -16.05 -1.03 5.15
N ALA A 49 -14.78 -1.16 5.51
CA ALA A 49 -13.70 -1.19 4.55
C ALA A 49 -13.59 -2.59 3.93
N ASN A 50 -13.00 -2.67 2.73
CA ASN A 50 -12.71 -3.96 2.12
C ASN A 50 -11.74 -4.75 3.01
N GLN A 51 -12.13 -5.95 3.38
CA GLN A 51 -11.30 -6.87 4.13
C GLN A 51 -10.59 -7.83 3.16
N LYS A 52 -9.27 -7.87 3.21
CA LYS A 52 -8.45 -8.77 2.40
C LYS A 52 -8.48 -10.18 3.00
N THR A 53 -9.53 -10.93 2.74
CA THR A 53 -9.72 -12.29 3.31
C THR A 53 -9.83 -13.39 2.25
N LEU A 54 -10.00 -13.03 0.96
CA LEU A 54 -10.19 -14.02 -0.11
C LEU A 54 -8.90 -14.70 -0.53
N GLU A 55 -7.74 -14.11 -0.23
CA GLU A 55 -6.42 -14.70 -0.49
C GLU A 55 -5.65 -14.80 0.83
N GLY A 56 -5.03 -15.94 1.05
CA GLY A 56 -4.21 -16.16 2.23
C GLY A 56 -5.02 -16.58 3.46
N SER A 57 -5.76 -17.68 3.34
CA SER A 57 -6.15 -18.44 4.53
C SER A 57 -4.90 -18.65 5.37
N GLY A 58 -4.94 -18.22 6.64
CA GLY A 58 -3.78 -18.38 7.53
C GLY A 58 -3.34 -19.85 7.53
N HIS A 59 -2.19 -20.13 6.93
CA HIS A 59 -1.60 -21.46 7.01
C HIS A 59 -1.41 -21.80 8.50
N PRO A 60 -1.77 -22.99 8.98
CA PRO A 60 -1.65 -23.33 10.40
C PRO A 60 -0.23 -23.13 10.94
N ASP A 61 0.79 -23.32 10.09
CA ASP A 61 2.20 -23.16 10.46
C ASP A 61 2.73 -21.73 10.36
N ARG A 62 1.89 -20.77 9.99
CA ARG A 62 2.32 -19.37 9.81
C ARG A 62 2.99 -18.80 11.06
N SER A 63 2.40 -19.02 12.22
CA SER A 63 2.96 -18.55 13.49
C SER A 63 4.31 -19.20 13.78
N ALA A 64 4.42 -20.50 13.57
CA ALA A 64 5.67 -21.25 13.76
C ALA A 64 6.78 -20.78 12.78
N GLN A 65 6.44 -20.47 11.54
CA GLN A 65 7.36 -19.89 10.56
C GLN A 65 7.89 -18.53 11.02
N PHE A 66 7.01 -17.63 11.51
CA PHE A 66 7.42 -16.34 12.03
C PHE A 66 8.29 -16.45 13.28
N GLU A 67 7.97 -17.35 14.18
CA GLU A 67 8.79 -17.60 15.37
C GLU A 67 10.19 -18.13 15.02
N HIS A 68 10.26 -19.04 14.06
CA HIS A 68 11.55 -19.55 13.53
C HIS A 68 12.35 -18.41 12.91
N LEU A 69 11.75 -17.61 12.05
CA LEU A 69 12.39 -16.46 11.40
C LEU A 69 12.91 -15.45 12.43
N ASN A 70 12.06 -15.07 13.40
CA ASN A 70 12.44 -14.13 14.44
C ASN A 70 13.62 -14.64 15.28
N ARG A 71 13.64 -15.92 15.66
CA ARG A 71 14.79 -16.52 16.37
C ARG A 71 16.08 -16.47 15.54
N ALA A 72 15.98 -16.78 14.25
CA ALA A 72 17.12 -16.69 13.34
C ALA A 72 17.65 -15.25 13.22
N ILE A 73 16.76 -14.27 13.07
CA ILE A 73 17.11 -12.85 13.03
C ILE A 73 17.84 -12.44 14.31
N GLN A 74 17.26 -12.71 15.48
CA GLN A 74 17.85 -12.34 16.77
C GLN A 74 19.23 -12.96 16.98
N LEU A 75 19.39 -14.23 16.60
CA LEU A 75 20.68 -14.89 16.67
C LEU A 75 21.74 -14.19 15.79
N ARG A 76 21.42 -13.87 14.54
CA ARG A 76 22.37 -13.22 13.62
C ARG A 76 22.73 -11.81 14.08
N LEU A 77 21.74 -11.04 14.55
CA LEU A 77 21.96 -9.71 15.11
C LEU A 77 22.86 -9.76 16.36
N SER A 78 22.67 -10.76 17.23
CA SER A 78 23.53 -10.93 18.43
C SER A 78 24.97 -11.29 18.10
N LEU A 79 25.23 -11.90 16.94
CA LEU A 79 26.55 -12.20 16.43
C LEU A 79 27.19 -11.02 15.66
N GLY A 80 26.49 -9.90 15.54
CA GLY A 80 26.95 -8.76 14.76
C GLY A 80 26.94 -8.99 13.24
N GLU A 81 26.18 -9.98 12.78
CA GLU A 81 26.04 -10.29 11.37
C GLU A 81 24.92 -9.46 10.71
N PRO A 82 25.04 -9.13 9.41
CA PRO A 82 24.01 -8.40 8.70
C PRO A 82 22.74 -9.24 8.53
N VAL A 83 21.60 -8.63 8.82
CA VAL A 83 20.27 -9.17 8.51
C VAL A 83 19.55 -8.15 7.65
N ILE A 84 19.23 -8.55 6.42
CA ILE A 84 18.58 -7.66 5.46
C ILE A 84 17.18 -8.15 5.10
N SER A 85 16.27 -7.20 4.93
CA SER A 85 14.97 -7.42 4.29
C SER A 85 15.03 -6.81 2.89
N VAL A 86 14.63 -7.58 1.90
CA VAL A 86 14.64 -7.14 0.51
C VAL A 86 13.23 -7.23 -0.08
N ASP A 87 12.85 -6.21 -0.81
CA ASP A 87 11.54 -6.19 -1.46
C ASP A 87 11.56 -5.25 -2.68
N THR A 88 10.63 -5.49 -3.59
CA THR A 88 10.38 -4.64 -4.75
C THR A 88 9.06 -3.94 -4.62
N LYS A 89 9.05 -2.63 -4.75
CA LYS A 89 7.82 -1.86 -4.78
C LYS A 89 7.12 -2.05 -6.13
N LYS A 90 5.79 -2.01 -6.13
CA LYS A 90 5.01 -1.98 -7.38
C LYS A 90 5.57 -0.91 -8.31
N LYS A 91 5.71 -1.26 -9.59
CA LYS A 91 6.21 -0.34 -10.63
C LYS A 91 5.40 0.95 -10.67
N GLU A 92 6.10 2.07 -10.60
CA GLU A 92 5.51 3.40 -10.63
C GLU A 92 5.64 4.02 -12.02
N LEU A 93 4.63 4.78 -12.42
CA LEU A 93 4.68 5.55 -13.66
C LEU A 93 5.68 6.70 -13.51
N ILE A 94 6.46 6.95 -14.55
CA ILE A 94 7.33 8.11 -14.66
C ILE A 94 6.61 9.16 -15.49
N GLY A 95 6.54 10.40 -15.00
CA GLY A 95 5.90 11.51 -15.70
C GLY A 95 5.26 12.51 -14.76
N PRO A 96 4.53 13.50 -15.31
CA PRO A 96 3.79 14.48 -14.52
C PRO A 96 2.54 13.85 -13.89
N CYS A 97 2.75 12.80 -13.09
CA CYS A 97 1.70 12.07 -12.39
C CYS A 97 1.40 12.72 -11.05
N LYS A 98 0.17 12.56 -10.57
CA LYS A 98 -0.22 13.07 -9.25
C LYS A 98 0.50 12.28 -8.16
N SER A 99 1.37 12.94 -7.40
CA SER A 99 1.96 12.37 -6.19
C SER A 99 1.03 12.53 -5.00
N GLY A 100 1.07 11.57 -4.06
CA GLY A 100 0.41 11.72 -2.77
C GLY A 100 1.24 12.65 -1.88
N GLY A 101 0.59 13.64 -1.26
CA GLY A 101 1.26 14.58 -0.37
C GLY A 101 1.01 16.04 -0.74
N ARG A 102 1.68 16.92 0.00
CA ARG A 102 1.62 18.37 -0.23
C ARG A 102 3.03 18.92 -0.20
N GLU A 103 3.34 19.82 -1.12
CA GLU A 103 4.62 20.52 -1.21
C GLU A 103 4.46 21.99 -0.87
N LEU A 104 5.51 22.59 -0.32
CA LEU A 104 5.59 24.02 -0.13
C LEU A 104 5.97 24.67 -1.45
N ARG A 105 5.03 25.38 -2.05
CA ARG A 105 5.19 26.11 -3.31
C ARG A 105 4.70 27.56 -3.17
N PRO A 106 5.05 28.44 -4.08
CA PRO A 106 4.51 29.80 -4.11
C PRO A 106 2.98 29.77 -4.09
N ARG A 107 2.39 30.72 -3.37
CA ARG A 107 0.93 30.80 -3.24
C ARG A 107 0.27 30.96 -4.61
N LYS A 108 -0.74 30.16 -4.90
CA LYS A 108 -1.48 30.11 -6.19
C LYS A 108 -0.72 29.53 -7.37
N ASP A 109 0.45 28.93 -7.16
CA ASP A 109 1.21 28.24 -8.19
C ASP A 109 1.42 26.76 -7.84
N PRO A 110 0.36 25.92 -7.86
CA PRO A 110 0.46 24.48 -7.64
C PRO A 110 1.14 23.81 -8.83
N GLU A 111 1.79 22.68 -8.59
CA GLU A 111 2.28 21.83 -9.68
C GLU A 111 1.11 21.36 -10.54
N ARG A 112 1.29 21.51 -11.84
CA ARG A 112 0.33 21.00 -12.82
C ARG A 112 0.73 19.59 -13.23
N VAL A 113 -0.18 18.66 -13.00
CA VAL A 113 0.00 17.24 -13.32
C VAL A 113 -1.07 16.79 -14.33
N SER A 114 -0.86 15.64 -14.92
CA SER A 114 -1.84 15.05 -15.83
C SER A 114 -3.17 14.78 -15.14
N VAL A 115 -4.27 14.95 -15.87
CA VAL A 115 -5.63 14.66 -15.36
C VAL A 115 -5.81 13.18 -15.05
N HIS A 116 -5.14 12.33 -15.85
CA HIS A 116 -5.12 10.89 -15.68
C HIS A 116 -3.70 10.37 -15.75
N ASP A 117 -3.36 9.44 -14.88
CA ASP A 117 -2.06 8.80 -14.80
C ASP A 117 -1.97 7.66 -15.83
N PHE A 118 -1.71 8.01 -17.09
CA PHE A 118 -1.45 7.02 -18.15
C PHE A 118 0.05 6.77 -18.31
N LEU A 119 0.37 5.57 -18.78
CA LEU A 119 1.74 5.25 -19.17
C LEU A 119 2.17 6.15 -20.33
N ILE A 120 3.29 6.84 -20.14
CA ILE A 120 4.00 7.56 -21.20
C ILE A 120 5.08 6.60 -21.71
N PRO A 121 4.95 6.03 -22.93
CA PRO A 121 5.83 4.97 -23.41
C PRO A 121 7.32 5.38 -23.39
N GLU A 122 7.61 6.63 -23.70
CA GLU A 122 8.97 7.19 -23.75
C GLU A 122 9.64 7.27 -22.36
N LEU A 123 8.86 7.44 -21.31
CA LEU A 123 9.33 7.53 -19.93
C LEU A 123 9.29 6.17 -19.21
N GLY A 124 8.35 5.30 -19.59
CA GLY A 124 8.22 3.97 -19.04
C GLY A 124 7.76 3.94 -17.58
N ARG A 125 8.34 3.02 -16.81
CA ARG A 125 8.02 2.80 -15.40
C ARG A 125 9.29 2.64 -14.58
N ALA A 126 9.26 3.09 -13.35
CA ALA A 126 10.30 2.83 -12.37
C ALA A 126 9.98 1.59 -11.53
N SER A 127 11.00 0.77 -11.27
CA SER A 127 10.93 -0.39 -10.38
C SER A 127 11.87 -0.14 -9.19
N PRO A 128 11.38 0.40 -8.07
CA PRO A 128 12.19 0.55 -6.88
C PRO A 128 12.43 -0.81 -6.20
N TYR A 129 13.69 -1.12 -5.90
CA TYR A 129 14.11 -2.31 -5.16
C TYR A 129 14.83 -1.87 -3.89
N GLY A 130 14.27 -2.23 -2.74
CA GLY A 130 14.78 -1.88 -1.42
C GLY A 130 15.63 -2.99 -0.82
N VAL A 131 16.75 -2.62 -0.20
CA VAL A 131 17.55 -3.47 0.68
C VAL A 131 17.61 -2.76 2.03
N TYR A 132 16.91 -3.29 3.02
CA TYR A 132 16.81 -2.70 4.35
C TYR A 132 17.62 -3.52 5.35
N ASP A 133 18.56 -2.85 6.02
CA ASP A 133 19.36 -3.42 7.10
C ASP A 133 18.59 -3.31 8.42
N ILE A 134 18.14 -4.44 8.93
CA ILE A 134 17.32 -4.51 10.14
C ILE A 134 18.11 -4.09 11.38
N GLY A 135 19.38 -4.47 11.44
CA GLY A 135 20.22 -4.16 12.60
C GLY A 135 20.56 -2.68 12.73
N ARG A 136 20.76 -2.00 11.62
CA ARG A 136 21.15 -0.58 11.57
C ARG A 136 19.99 0.38 11.35
N ASN A 137 18.80 -0.14 11.05
CA ASN A 137 17.65 0.68 10.66
C ASN A 137 18.00 1.62 9.49
N ASP A 138 18.66 1.10 8.47
CA ASP A 138 19.15 1.86 7.33
C ASP A 138 18.79 1.14 6.03
N ALA A 139 18.67 1.86 4.91
CA ALA A 139 18.20 1.29 3.66
C ALA A 139 18.96 1.81 2.45
N TRP A 140 19.09 0.93 1.48
CA TRP A 140 19.54 1.23 0.13
C TRP A 140 18.38 1.00 -0.86
N VAL A 141 18.15 1.93 -1.77
CA VAL A 141 17.15 1.77 -2.83
C VAL A 141 17.83 1.87 -4.19
N SER A 142 17.66 0.83 -5.00
CA SER A 142 17.99 0.86 -6.42
C SER A 142 16.72 1.12 -7.23
N VAL A 143 16.79 2.02 -8.20
CA VAL A 143 15.67 2.30 -9.10
C VAL A 143 16.05 1.78 -10.49
N GLY A 144 15.31 0.78 -10.97
CA GLY A 144 15.40 0.27 -12.32
C GLY A 144 14.31 0.88 -13.20
N THR A 145 14.60 1.03 -14.48
CA THR A 145 13.64 1.51 -15.49
C THR A 145 13.21 0.40 -16.45
N ASP A 146 13.71 -0.79 -16.22
CA ASP A 146 13.54 -1.95 -17.08
C ASP A 146 12.63 -3.01 -16.42
N HIS A 147 13.09 -4.25 -16.33
CA HIS A 147 12.33 -5.35 -15.76
C HIS A 147 12.84 -5.71 -14.36
N ASP A 148 11.92 -6.13 -13.51
CA ASP A 148 12.23 -6.67 -12.19
C ASP A 148 12.73 -8.12 -12.34
N THR A 149 14.04 -8.24 -12.59
CA THR A 149 14.71 -9.52 -12.84
C THR A 149 15.54 -9.97 -11.65
N ALA A 150 15.84 -11.25 -11.58
CA ALA A 150 16.75 -11.80 -10.56
C ALA A 150 18.13 -11.12 -10.61
N SER A 151 18.63 -10.80 -11.83
CA SER A 151 19.90 -10.08 -12.01
C SER A 151 19.85 -8.68 -11.39
N PHE A 152 18.73 -7.95 -11.55
CA PHE A 152 18.55 -6.64 -10.93
C PHE A 152 18.51 -6.73 -9.40
N ALA A 153 17.83 -7.73 -8.86
CA ALA A 153 17.78 -7.98 -7.42
C ALA A 153 19.20 -8.25 -6.85
N VAL A 154 19.94 -9.17 -7.48
CA VAL A 154 21.32 -9.51 -7.08
C VAL A 154 22.23 -8.29 -7.16
N GLU A 155 22.16 -7.50 -8.24
CA GLU A 155 23.00 -6.29 -8.38
C GLU A 155 22.64 -5.23 -7.34
N SER A 156 21.36 -5.10 -6.97
CA SER A 156 20.90 -4.19 -5.93
C SER A 156 21.50 -4.57 -4.55
N ILE A 157 21.49 -5.86 -4.21
CA ILE A 157 22.11 -6.37 -2.97
C ILE A 157 23.63 -6.17 -3.01
N ARG A 158 24.28 -6.45 -4.15
CA ARG A 158 25.73 -6.23 -4.32
C ARG A 158 26.12 -4.77 -4.13
N ARG A 159 25.35 -3.82 -4.66
CA ARG A 159 25.57 -2.38 -4.49
C ARG A 159 25.41 -1.98 -3.04
N TRP A 160 24.33 -2.42 -2.38
CA TRP A 160 24.16 -2.24 -0.95
C TRP A 160 25.35 -2.76 -0.17
N TRP A 161 25.78 -4.00 -0.42
CA TRP A 161 26.93 -4.60 0.26
C TRP A 161 28.19 -3.77 0.12
N ARG A 162 28.52 -3.36 -1.11
CA ARG A 162 29.73 -2.58 -1.37
C ARG A 162 29.71 -1.20 -0.73
N ARG A 163 28.57 -0.55 -0.69
CA ARG A 163 28.43 0.84 -0.24
C ARG A 163 28.15 0.95 1.26
N MET A 164 27.39 0.05 1.82
CA MET A 164 26.88 0.12 3.19
C MET A 164 27.22 -1.12 4.01
N GLY A 165 26.99 -2.33 3.49
CA GLY A 165 27.16 -3.56 4.24
C GLY A 165 28.62 -3.81 4.62
N LYS A 166 29.53 -3.85 3.65
CA LYS A 166 30.95 -4.15 3.91
C LYS A 166 31.63 -3.18 4.92
N PRO A 167 31.42 -1.86 4.85
CA PRO A 167 31.93 -0.96 5.89
C PRO A 167 31.31 -1.18 7.27
N ALA A 168 30.03 -1.56 7.32
CA ALA A 168 29.29 -1.76 8.56
C ALA A 168 29.59 -3.10 9.23
N TYR A 169 29.87 -4.13 8.44
CA TYR A 169 30.09 -5.50 8.87
C TYR A 169 31.42 -6.06 8.34
N PRO A 170 32.56 -5.54 8.82
CA PRO A 170 33.86 -5.88 8.25
C PRO A 170 34.30 -7.32 8.51
N GLN A 171 33.61 -8.02 9.42
CA GLN A 171 33.90 -9.40 9.78
C GLN A 171 32.91 -10.41 9.15
N ALA A 172 31.89 -9.95 8.42
CA ALA A 172 30.89 -10.80 7.79
C ALA A 172 31.34 -11.34 6.42
#